data_e85e927aad896400da5c3c0256b72f75
#
_entry.id   e85e927aad896400da5c3c0256b72f75
#
_cell.length_a   1.000
_cell.length_b   1.000
_cell.length_c   1.000
_cell.angle_alpha   90.00
_cell.angle_beta   90.00
_cell.angle_gamma   90.00
#
_symmetry.space_group_name_H-M   'P 1'
#
loop_
_entity.id
_entity.type
_entity.pdbx_description
1 polymer ?
#
loop_
_entity_poly.entity_id
_entity_poly.type
_entity_poly.pdbx_seq_one_letter_code
_entity_poly.pdbx_strand_id
1 'polypeptide(L)'
;MVVGTGYRSIGEAAFCGNIKLRNLDLNEQVREIQRNAFLNCTSVKKIYMPGVQKIRQNAFSGCVNLQGAELTKKMLVMERNAFSGCKRLTRVQLSRESRQKKIEDETFRECSSLNSVEMPDEIIEIGRNAFYKCTDLESFFFPKSLRKIGEEAFYQAGLQEIELPDDLEEIGPSAFLKCRKLEYVRIPQNLKIIGKWAFHGCDRLKVLEIAHDPEKIGEWIVNRSTHIRCHKGSRMDRYCQENGFQTEYF
;
A
#
# COMPACT_ATOMS: atom_id res chain seq x y z
N MET A 1 0.42 -4.83 28.97
CA MET A 1 0.11 -6.26 29.19
C MET A 1 1.33 -7.06 28.78
N VAL A 2 1.77 -7.95 29.63
CA VAL A 2 2.82 -8.94 29.34
C VAL A 2 2.13 -10.30 29.24
N VAL A 3 2.33 -11.00 28.14
CA VAL A 3 1.79 -12.35 27.94
C VAL A 3 2.77 -13.35 28.57
N GLY A 4 2.29 -14.16 29.51
CA GLY A 4 3.09 -15.18 30.19
C GLY A 4 3.61 -16.27 29.24
N THR A 5 4.54 -17.07 29.73
CA THR A 5 5.06 -18.24 29.00
C THR A 5 3.98 -19.30 28.81
N GLY A 6 4.08 -20.10 27.75
CA GLY A 6 3.13 -21.21 27.48
C GLY A 6 2.08 -20.87 26.41
N TYR A 7 1.80 -19.61 26.13
CA TYR A 7 0.86 -19.25 25.06
C TYR A 7 1.59 -19.17 23.70
N ARG A 8 1.02 -19.85 22.70
CA ARG A 8 1.52 -19.85 21.31
C ARG A 8 0.72 -18.94 20.36
N SER A 9 -0.48 -18.56 20.79
CA SER A 9 -1.34 -17.67 20.00
C SER A 9 -2.17 -16.77 20.90
N ILE A 10 -2.56 -15.61 20.36
CA ILE A 10 -3.62 -14.76 20.90
C ILE A 10 -4.90 -15.14 20.16
N GLY A 11 -5.91 -15.55 20.90
CA GLY A 11 -7.17 -16.10 20.37
C GLY A 11 -7.98 -15.06 19.57
N GLU A 12 -8.96 -15.56 18.81
CA GLU A 12 -9.88 -14.73 18.04
C GLU A 12 -10.64 -13.77 18.97
N ALA A 13 -10.66 -12.49 18.60
CA ALA A 13 -11.31 -11.41 19.33
C ALA A 13 -10.94 -11.28 20.83
N ALA A 14 -9.85 -11.93 21.29
CA ALA A 14 -9.51 -12.05 22.71
C ALA A 14 -9.47 -10.70 23.46
N PHE A 15 -9.08 -9.62 22.79
CA PHE A 15 -8.99 -8.27 23.34
C PHE A 15 -9.78 -7.25 22.52
N CYS A 16 -10.70 -7.70 21.66
CA CYS A 16 -11.48 -6.82 20.80
C CYS A 16 -12.16 -5.72 21.63
N GLY A 17 -12.00 -4.45 21.19
CA GLY A 17 -12.59 -3.28 21.86
C GLY A 17 -11.97 -2.93 23.21
N ASN A 18 -10.84 -3.52 23.59
CA ASN A 18 -10.20 -3.22 24.87
C ASN A 18 -9.51 -1.86 24.87
N ILE A 19 -10.18 -0.85 25.43
CA ILE A 19 -9.69 0.53 25.53
C ILE A 19 -8.70 0.77 26.67
N LYS A 20 -8.45 -0.22 27.54
CA LYS A 20 -7.52 -0.08 28.68
C LYS A 20 -6.10 -0.51 28.34
N LEU A 21 -5.92 -1.36 27.30
CA LEU A 21 -4.61 -1.81 26.84
C LEU A 21 -3.82 -0.65 26.23
N ARG A 22 -2.61 -0.39 26.76
CA ARG A 22 -1.73 0.68 26.24
C ARG A 22 -0.48 0.16 25.54
N ASN A 23 0.15 -0.87 26.10
CA ASN A 23 1.33 -1.52 25.55
C ASN A 23 1.14 -3.03 25.58
N LEU A 24 1.56 -3.67 24.50
CA LEU A 24 1.55 -5.12 24.37
C LEU A 24 3.00 -5.59 24.31
N ASP A 25 3.32 -6.54 25.16
CA ASP A 25 4.60 -7.23 25.17
C ASP A 25 4.31 -8.72 25.08
N LEU A 26 4.48 -9.26 23.87
CA LEU A 26 4.26 -10.65 23.56
C LEU A 26 5.61 -11.37 23.65
N ASN A 27 5.66 -12.49 24.36
CA ASN A 27 6.89 -13.28 24.45
C ASN A 27 7.23 -13.99 23.12
N GLU A 28 8.45 -14.51 23.02
CA GLU A 28 8.94 -15.19 21.81
C GLU A 28 8.18 -16.47 21.44
N GLN A 29 7.36 -17.04 22.30
CA GLN A 29 6.59 -18.27 22.03
C GLN A 29 5.30 -17.97 21.26
N VAL A 30 4.77 -16.75 21.32
CA VAL A 30 3.57 -16.36 20.57
C VAL A 30 3.92 -16.29 19.08
N ARG A 31 3.29 -17.17 18.30
CA ARG A 31 3.50 -17.32 16.85
C ARG A 31 2.39 -16.68 16.02
N GLU A 32 1.21 -16.56 16.58
CA GLU A 32 0.02 -16.17 15.83
C GLU A 32 -0.87 -15.22 16.62
N ILE A 33 -1.32 -14.16 15.94
CA ILE A 33 -2.35 -13.27 16.41
C ILE A 33 -3.57 -13.54 15.54
N GLN A 34 -4.63 -14.08 16.14
CA GLN A 34 -5.81 -14.52 15.41
C GLN A 34 -6.72 -13.35 15.00
N ARG A 35 -7.75 -13.67 14.24
CA ARG A 35 -8.70 -12.72 13.67
C ARG A 35 -9.29 -11.82 14.76
N ASN A 36 -9.34 -10.51 14.49
CA ASN A 36 -9.92 -9.49 15.38
C ASN A 36 -9.29 -9.43 16.79
N ALA A 37 -8.15 -10.08 17.05
CA ALA A 37 -7.63 -10.26 18.41
C ALA A 37 -7.50 -8.94 19.19
N PHE A 38 -7.09 -7.84 18.52
CA PHE A 38 -6.97 -6.51 19.09
C PHE A 38 -7.78 -5.47 18.28
N LEU A 39 -8.83 -5.90 17.59
CA LEU A 39 -9.70 -5.01 16.83
C LEU A 39 -10.21 -3.88 17.74
N ASN A 40 -10.06 -2.62 17.32
CA ASN A 40 -10.49 -1.42 18.05
C ASN A 40 -9.87 -1.26 19.45
N CYS A 41 -8.66 -1.79 19.68
CA CYS A 41 -7.91 -1.49 20.89
C CYS A 41 -7.30 -0.07 20.78
N THR A 42 -8.17 0.94 20.93
CA THR A 42 -7.83 2.34 20.61
C THR A 42 -6.77 2.96 21.50
N SER A 43 -6.48 2.40 22.68
CA SER A 43 -5.45 2.92 23.58
C SER A 43 -4.07 2.31 23.40
N VAL A 44 -3.92 1.28 22.55
CA VAL A 44 -2.63 0.63 22.27
C VAL A 44 -1.71 1.60 21.54
N LYS A 45 -0.50 1.81 22.10
CA LYS A 45 0.52 2.71 21.55
C LYS A 45 1.71 1.99 20.95
N LYS A 46 2.13 0.89 21.57
CA LYS A 46 3.30 0.11 21.15
C LYS A 46 3.02 -1.39 21.28
N ILE A 47 3.56 -2.13 20.34
CA ILE A 47 3.48 -3.59 20.32
C ILE A 47 4.89 -4.12 20.10
N TYR A 48 5.31 -4.99 21.01
CA TYR A 48 6.52 -5.81 20.87
C TYR A 48 6.10 -7.26 20.71
N MET A 49 6.46 -7.87 19.57
CA MET A 49 5.98 -9.21 19.20
C MET A 49 7.09 -10.05 18.53
N PRO A 50 8.14 -10.39 19.27
CA PRO A 50 9.39 -10.94 18.72
C PRO A 50 9.25 -12.34 18.10
N GLY A 51 8.19 -13.07 18.45
CA GLY A 51 7.94 -14.43 17.97
C GLY A 51 6.89 -14.55 16.88
N VAL A 52 6.11 -13.48 16.62
CA VAL A 52 4.92 -13.56 15.77
C VAL A 52 5.30 -13.81 14.31
N GLN A 53 4.65 -14.80 13.72
CA GLN A 53 4.80 -15.23 12.34
C GLN A 53 3.56 -14.96 11.49
N LYS A 54 2.39 -14.92 12.14
CA LYS A 54 1.10 -14.78 11.46
C LYS A 54 0.25 -13.73 12.16
N ILE A 55 -0.17 -12.73 11.40
CA ILE A 55 -1.15 -11.73 11.82
C ILE A 55 -2.38 -11.93 10.95
N ARG A 56 -3.47 -12.37 11.56
CA ARG A 56 -4.71 -12.68 10.87
C ARG A 56 -5.55 -11.42 10.61
N GLN A 57 -6.62 -11.62 9.85
CA GLN A 57 -7.53 -10.56 9.42
C GLN A 57 -7.96 -9.64 10.57
N ASN A 58 -7.89 -8.33 10.35
CA ASN A 58 -8.29 -7.27 11.29
C ASN A 58 -7.58 -7.31 12.65
N ALA A 59 -6.48 -8.02 12.81
CA ALA A 59 -5.89 -8.27 14.12
C ALA A 59 -5.61 -7.00 14.93
N PHE A 60 -5.18 -5.91 14.28
CA PHE A 60 -4.93 -4.59 14.89
C PHE A 60 -5.75 -3.47 14.22
N SER A 61 -6.80 -3.82 13.47
CA SER A 61 -7.63 -2.82 12.81
C SER A 61 -8.26 -1.87 13.85
N GLY A 62 -8.25 -0.57 13.56
CA GLY A 62 -8.78 0.44 14.47
C GLY A 62 -7.95 0.74 15.71
N CYS A 63 -6.70 0.24 15.82
CA CYS A 63 -5.76 0.64 16.86
C CYS A 63 -5.22 2.06 16.57
N VAL A 64 -6.10 3.06 16.66
CA VAL A 64 -5.84 4.44 16.17
C VAL A 64 -4.64 5.13 16.81
N ASN A 65 -4.25 4.75 18.02
CA ASN A 65 -3.12 5.32 18.74
C ASN A 65 -1.82 4.50 18.60
N LEU A 66 -1.83 3.41 17.84
CA LEU A 66 -0.64 2.60 17.60
C LEU A 66 0.39 3.40 16.81
N GLN A 67 1.58 3.61 17.39
CA GLN A 67 2.67 4.41 16.81
C GLN A 67 3.71 3.57 16.08
N GLY A 68 3.92 2.33 16.52
CA GLY A 68 4.90 1.43 15.92
C GLY A 68 4.53 -0.02 16.14
N ALA A 69 4.77 -0.83 15.14
CA ALA A 69 4.68 -2.28 15.17
C ALA A 69 6.00 -2.84 14.63
N GLU A 70 6.83 -3.36 15.53
CA GLU A 70 8.06 -4.05 15.13
C GLU A 70 7.70 -5.46 14.65
N LEU A 71 7.64 -5.61 13.33
CA LEU A 71 7.40 -6.89 12.69
C LEU A 71 8.70 -7.68 12.64
N THR A 72 8.64 -8.93 13.10
CA THR A 72 9.84 -9.74 13.21
C THR A 72 10.34 -10.27 11.88
N LYS A 73 11.63 -10.63 11.82
CA LYS A 73 12.22 -11.36 10.68
C LYS A 73 11.52 -12.69 10.38
N LYS A 74 10.72 -13.19 11.32
CA LYS A 74 9.98 -14.45 11.22
C LYS A 74 8.58 -14.30 10.62
N MET A 75 8.15 -13.09 10.25
CA MET A 75 6.82 -12.84 9.67
C MET A 75 6.64 -13.62 8.37
N LEU A 76 5.58 -14.42 8.31
CA LEU A 76 5.24 -15.27 7.17
C LEU A 76 3.96 -14.78 6.48
N VAL A 77 2.99 -14.33 7.27
CA VAL A 77 1.65 -13.99 6.78
C VAL A 77 1.11 -12.77 7.52
N MET A 78 0.69 -11.77 6.77
CA MET A 78 -0.10 -10.64 7.25
C MET A 78 -1.34 -10.55 6.37
N GLU A 79 -2.50 -10.80 6.96
CA GLU A 79 -3.77 -10.86 6.23
C GLU A 79 -4.41 -9.48 6.08
N ARG A 80 -5.48 -9.44 5.27
CA ARG A 80 -6.21 -8.21 4.96
C ARG A 80 -6.62 -7.42 6.21
N ASN A 81 -6.63 -6.11 6.11
CA ASN A 81 -7.00 -5.19 7.19
C ASN A 81 -6.14 -5.30 8.46
N ALA A 82 -5.00 -5.98 8.45
CA ALA A 82 -4.24 -6.27 9.67
C ALA A 82 -3.97 -5.03 10.53
N PHE A 83 -3.68 -3.87 9.90
CA PHE A 83 -3.40 -2.57 10.54
C PHE A 83 -4.32 -1.44 10.03
N SER A 84 -5.46 -1.76 9.40
CA SER A 84 -6.38 -0.76 8.88
C SER A 84 -6.81 0.23 9.96
N GLY A 85 -6.78 1.53 9.68
CA GLY A 85 -7.18 2.58 10.63
C GLY A 85 -6.21 2.83 11.77
N CYS A 86 -4.97 2.32 11.71
CA CYS A 86 -3.90 2.66 12.66
C CYS A 86 -3.36 4.07 12.34
N LYS A 87 -4.14 5.11 12.65
CA LYS A 87 -3.91 6.49 12.20
C LYS A 87 -2.58 7.09 12.63
N ARG A 88 -2.01 6.63 13.76
CA ARG A 88 -0.72 7.11 14.29
C ARG A 88 0.46 6.20 13.98
N LEU A 89 0.25 5.13 13.22
CA LEU A 89 1.34 4.24 12.79
C LEU A 89 2.25 5.01 11.83
N THR A 90 3.52 5.18 12.21
CA THR A 90 4.47 5.99 11.44
C THR A 90 5.38 5.15 10.54
N ARG A 91 5.72 3.95 10.97
CA ARG A 91 6.66 3.08 10.26
C ARG A 91 6.21 1.64 10.30
N VAL A 92 6.42 0.96 9.19
CA VAL A 92 6.29 -0.50 9.04
C VAL A 92 7.54 -1.04 8.37
N GLN A 93 8.13 -2.05 8.99
CA GLN A 93 9.28 -2.76 8.43
C GLN A 93 8.93 -4.23 8.30
N LEU A 94 8.74 -4.69 7.07
CA LEU A 94 8.60 -6.10 6.75
C LEU A 94 9.99 -6.71 6.56
N SER A 95 10.18 -7.90 7.09
CA SER A 95 11.46 -8.59 6.93
C SER A 95 11.76 -8.91 5.47
N ARG A 96 13.01 -8.73 5.08
CA ARG A 96 13.52 -9.20 3.77
C ARG A 96 13.46 -10.71 3.63
N GLU A 97 13.40 -11.46 4.73
CA GLU A 97 13.26 -12.91 4.74
C GLU A 97 11.80 -13.38 4.71
N SER A 98 10.84 -12.45 4.65
CA SER A 98 9.43 -12.78 4.54
C SER A 98 9.15 -13.50 3.23
N ARG A 99 8.38 -14.58 3.30
CA ARG A 99 7.91 -15.31 2.12
C ARG A 99 6.61 -14.75 1.55
N GLN A 100 6.12 -13.66 2.11
CA GLN A 100 4.90 -13.02 1.65
C GLN A 100 5.11 -12.46 0.24
N LYS A 101 4.23 -12.79 -0.68
CA LYS A 101 4.27 -12.35 -2.07
C LYS A 101 3.32 -11.19 -2.37
N LYS A 102 2.44 -10.89 -1.42
CA LYS A 102 1.41 -9.86 -1.56
C LYS A 102 1.29 -9.02 -0.30
N ILE A 103 1.11 -7.72 -0.46
CA ILE A 103 0.50 -6.88 0.56
C ILE A 103 -1.01 -7.02 0.38
N GLU A 104 -1.66 -7.62 1.36
CA GLU A 104 -3.09 -7.93 1.27
C GLU A 104 -3.97 -6.69 1.24
N ASP A 105 -5.21 -6.88 0.80
CA ASP A 105 -6.19 -5.81 0.69
C ASP A 105 -6.37 -5.06 2.02
N GLU A 106 -6.42 -3.74 1.94
CA GLU A 106 -6.71 -2.85 3.07
C GLU A 106 -5.72 -2.96 4.26
N THR A 107 -4.55 -3.60 4.08
CA THR A 107 -3.62 -3.89 5.18
C THR A 107 -3.25 -2.64 5.98
N PHE A 108 -2.96 -1.52 5.31
CA PHE A 108 -2.59 -0.23 5.90
C PHE A 108 -3.57 0.88 5.53
N ARG A 109 -4.81 0.52 5.18
CA ARG A 109 -5.86 1.49 4.86
C ARG A 109 -6.01 2.52 5.99
N GLU A 110 -6.04 3.81 5.65
CA GLU A 110 -6.18 4.93 6.60
C GLU A 110 -5.11 5.00 7.72
N CYS A 111 -3.92 4.46 7.47
CA CYS A 111 -2.74 4.75 8.29
C CYS A 111 -2.19 6.13 7.91
N SER A 112 -2.90 7.21 8.31
CA SER A 112 -2.63 8.56 7.81
C SER A 112 -1.25 9.11 8.16
N SER A 113 -0.66 8.71 9.30
CA SER A 113 0.70 9.11 9.69
C SER A 113 1.81 8.19 9.17
N LEU A 114 1.47 7.16 8.38
CA LEU A 114 2.47 6.23 7.84
C LEU A 114 3.35 6.96 6.82
N ASN A 115 4.64 7.10 7.15
CA ASN A 115 5.61 7.80 6.33
C ASN A 115 6.77 6.94 5.84
N SER A 116 6.93 5.73 6.38
CA SER A 116 8.00 4.81 5.99
C SER A 116 7.50 3.37 5.95
N VAL A 117 7.71 2.72 4.81
CA VAL A 117 7.39 1.31 4.61
C VAL A 117 8.59 0.63 3.96
N GLU A 118 9.17 -0.33 4.67
CA GLU A 118 10.22 -1.20 4.12
C GLU A 118 9.61 -2.56 3.80
N MET A 119 9.81 -3.02 2.57
CA MET A 119 9.26 -4.29 2.09
C MET A 119 10.34 -5.17 1.47
N PRO A 120 10.16 -6.50 1.48
CA PRO A 120 11.02 -7.41 0.74
C PRO A 120 10.83 -7.24 -0.77
N ASP A 121 11.91 -7.49 -1.53
CA ASP A 121 11.87 -7.39 -3.00
C ASP A 121 10.98 -8.45 -3.67
N GLU A 122 10.60 -9.51 -2.95
CA GLU A 122 9.78 -10.62 -3.45
C GLU A 122 8.28 -10.32 -3.54
N ILE A 123 7.83 -9.16 -3.09
CA ILE A 123 6.41 -8.76 -3.23
C ILE A 123 6.10 -8.56 -4.71
N ILE A 124 5.11 -9.32 -5.20
CA ILE A 124 4.64 -9.27 -6.58
C ILE A 124 3.31 -8.52 -6.75
N GLU A 125 2.57 -8.31 -5.66
CA GLU A 125 1.26 -7.64 -5.70
C GLU A 125 1.06 -6.73 -4.47
N ILE A 126 0.56 -5.52 -4.72
CA ILE A 126 -0.02 -4.64 -3.71
C ILE A 126 -1.54 -4.68 -3.89
N GLY A 127 -2.26 -5.13 -2.87
CA GLY A 127 -3.70 -5.37 -2.90
C GLY A 127 -4.54 -4.10 -2.95
N ARG A 128 -5.85 -4.29 -3.11
CA ARG A 128 -6.84 -3.21 -3.15
C ARG A 128 -6.80 -2.39 -1.84
N ASN A 129 -6.83 -1.06 -1.97
CA ASN A 129 -6.83 -0.14 -0.83
C ASN A 129 -5.66 -0.33 0.16
N ALA A 130 -4.57 -0.99 -0.21
CA ALA A 130 -3.52 -1.37 0.73
C ALA A 130 -2.92 -0.18 1.48
N PHE A 131 -2.75 0.98 0.81
CA PHE A 131 -2.25 2.25 1.34
C PHE A 131 -3.24 3.40 1.11
N TYR A 132 -4.54 3.09 1.05
CA TYR A 132 -5.61 4.06 0.89
C TYR A 132 -5.55 5.12 2.00
N LYS A 133 -5.47 6.42 1.62
CA LYS A 133 -5.36 7.57 2.54
C LYS A 133 -4.17 7.51 3.51
N CYS A 134 -3.04 6.93 3.11
CA CYS A 134 -1.77 7.11 3.80
C CYS A 134 -1.20 8.49 3.44
N THR A 135 -1.74 9.55 4.05
CA THR A 135 -1.52 10.95 3.62
C THR A 135 -0.11 11.46 3.86
N ASP A 136 0.61 10.88 4.84
CA ASP A 136 1.98 11.25 5.17
C ASP A 136 3.04 10.38 4.45
N LEU A 137 2.59 9.43 3.57
CA LEU A 137 3.47 8.58 2.78
C LEU A 137 3.98 9.34 1.55
N GLU A 138 5.05 10.13 1.74
CA GLU A 138 5.59 11.00 0.69
C GLU A 138 6.51 10.28 -0.29
N SER A 139 7.17 9.21 0.14
CA SER A 139 8.00 8.36 -0.69
C SER A 139 7.65 6.88 -0.48
N PHE A 140 7.81 6.10 -1.53
CA PHE A 140 7.54 4.67 -1.50
C PHE A 140 8.49 3.94 -2.45
N PHE A 141 9.25 2.99 -1.91
CA PHE A 141 10.15 2.15 -2.70
C PHE A 141 9.40 0.89 -3.13
N PHE A 142 9.04 0.84 -4.41
CA PHE A 142 8.36 -0.30 -4.98
C PHE A 142 9.32 -1.50 -5.08
N PRO A 143 8.90 -2.71 -4.63
CA PRO A 143 9.69 -3.93 -4.82
C PRO A 143 10.00 -4.18 -6.30
N LYS A 144 11.22 -4.61 -6.62
CA LYS A 144 11.64 -4.87 -8.00
C LYS A 144 10.81 -5.95 -8.70
N SER A 145 10.36 -6.96 -7.95
CA SER A 145 9.51 -8.05 -8.45
C SER A 145 8.04 -7.69 -8.58
N LEU A 146 7.64 -6.43 -8.28
CA LEU A 146 6.23 -6.04 -8.30
C LEU A 146 5.67 -6.07 -9.73
N ARG A 147 4.55 -6.81 -9.90
CA ARG A 147 3.84 -6.95 -11.17
C ARG A 147 2.48 -6.27 -11.17
N LYS A 148 1.87 -6.10 -10.00
CA LYS A 148 0.51 -5.58 -9.90
C LYS A 148 0.33 -4.61 -8.76
N ILE A 149 -0.30 -3.47 -9.06
CA ILE A 149 -0.83 -2.51 -8.10
C ILE A 149 -2.36 -2.55 -8.20
N GLY A 150 -3.03 -2.90 -7.10
CA GLY A 150 -4.48 -3.10 -7.04
C GLY A 150 -5.29 -1.81 -7.11
N GLU A 151 -6.61 -1.98 -7.20
CA GLU A 151 -7.58 -0.90 -7.19
C GLU A 151 -7.43 -0.02 -5.94
N GLU A 152 -7.41 1.32 -6.12
CA GLU A 152 -7.30 2.31 -5.04
C GLU A 152 -6.12 2.09 -4.08
N ALA A 153 -5.08 1.33 -4.48
CA ALA A 153 -3.99 0.93 -3.59
C ALA A 153 -3.32 2.12 -2.89
N PHE A 154 -3.16 3.25 -3.59
CA PHE A 154 -2.57 4.51 -3.09
C PHE A 154 -3.52 5.70 -3.21
N TYR A 155 -4.86 5.46 -3.20
CA TYR A 155 -5.83 6.54 -3.24
C TYR A 155 -5.57 7.59 -2.15
N GLN A 156 -5.39 8.86 -2.54
CA GLN A 156 -5.06 9.97 -1.62
C GLN A 156 -3.80 9.73 -0.75
N ALA A 157 -2.85 8.92 -1.20
CA ALA A 157 -1.54 8.85 -0.57
C ALA A 157 -0.74 10.14 -0.81
N GLY A 158 0.17 10.44 0.11
CA GLY A 158 0.96 11.68 0.09
C GLY A 158 2.10 11.70 -0.94
N LEU A 159 2.21 10.72 -1.82
CA LEU A 159 3.31 10.49 -2.75
C LEU A 159 3.67 11.74 -3.56
N GLN A 160 4.97 12.08 -3.57
CA GLN A 160 5.54 13.21 -4.32
C GLN A 160 6.24 12.73 -5.59
N GLU A 161 7.04 11.67 -5.45
CA GLU A 161 7.77 11.03 -6.52
C GLU A 161 7.59 9.52 -6.42
N ILE A 162 7.47 8.86 -7.57
CA ILE A 162 7.41 7.41 -7.66
C ILE A 162 8.30 6.92 -8.78
N GLU A 163 9.03 5.85 -8.51
CA GLU A 163 9.77 5.08 -9.49
C GLU A 163 9.11 3.69 -9.59
N LEU A 164 8.40 3.47 -10.68
CA LEU A 164 7.71 2.21 -10.92
C LEU A 164 8.70 1.17 -11.45
N PRO A 165 8.69 -0.07 -10.93
CA PRO A 165 9.65 -1.10 -11.34
C PRO A 165 9.38 -1.59 -12.77
N ASP A 166 10.45 -2.00 -13.46
CA ASP A 166 10.39 -2.40 -14.87
C ASP A 166 9.47 -3.61 -15.12
N ASP A 167 9.35 -4.52 -14.14
CA ASP A 167 8.52 -5.72 -14.21
C ASP A 167 7.02 -5.47 -13.95
N LEU A 168 6.60 -4.22 -13.70
CA LEU A 168 5.21 -3.89 -13.43
C LEU A 168 4.35 -4.09 -14.68
N GLU A 169 3.29 -4.91 -14.56
CA GLU A 169 2.39 -5.27 -15.64
C GLU A 169 1.01 -4.60 -15.55
N GLU A 170 0.54 -4.30 -14.33
CA GLU A 170 -0.81 -3.77 -14.12
C GLU A 170 -0.83 -2.67 -13.06
N ILE A 171 -1.46 -1.55 -13.42
CA ILE A 171 -1.93 -0.51 -12.51
C ILE A 171 -3.45 -0.54 -12.52
N GLY A 172 -4.05 -0.89 -11.39
CA GLY A 172 -5.50 -1.04 -11.23
C GLY A 172 -6.26 0.28 -11.29
N PRO A 173 -7.62 0.20 -11.34
CA PRO A 173 -8.47 1.38 -11.33
C PRO A 173 -8.20 2.27 -10.12
N SER A 174 -8.13 3.58 -10.33
CA SER A 174 -7.96 4.56 -9.25
C SER A 174 -6.72 4.35 -8.39
N ALA A 175 -5.72 3.57 -8.82
CA ALA A 175 -4.60 3.13 -7.99
C ALA A 175 -3.87 4.30 -7.31
N PHE A 176 -3.67 5.43 -8.03
CA PHE A 176 -3.05 6.66 -7.53
C PHE A 176 -4.02 7.85 -7.58
N LEU A 177 -5.34 7.58 -7.58
CA LEU A 177 -6.35 8.64 -7.64
C LEU A 177 -6.15 9.63 -6.48
N LYS A 178 -6.07 10.93 -6.83
CA LYS A 178 -5.86 12.04 -5.89
C LYS A 178 -4.55 12.01 -5.11
N CYS A 179 -3.48 11.42 -5.65
CA CYS A 179 -2.11 11.65 -5.16
C CYS A 179 -1.68 13.08 -5.55
N ARG A 180 -2.16 14.08 -4.79
CA ARG A 180 -2.13 15.50 -5.16
C ARG A 180 -0.74 16.13 -5.19
N LYS A 181 0.26 15.48 -4.59
CA LYS A 181 1.64 15.98 -4.55
C LYS A 181 2.50 15.43 -5.71
N LEU A 182 2.03 14.41 -6.42
CA LEU A 182 2.76 13.74 -7.50
C LEU A 182 2.93 14.66 -8.70
N GLU A 183 4.19 14.86 -9.16
CA GLU A 183 4.51 15.83 -10.19
C GLU A 183 4.88 15.22 -11.55
N TYR A 184 5.47 14.03 -11.54
CA TYR A 184 5.94 13.31 -12.71
C TYR A 184 5.79 11.81 -12.52
N VAL A 185 5.40 11.11 -13.58
CA VAL A 185 5.38 9.64 -13.61
C VAL A 185 5.88 9.14 -14.95
N ARG A 186 6.81 8.18 -14.90
CA ARG A 186 7.23 7.41 -16.05
C ARG A 186 6.65 6.00 -15.94
N ILE A 187 5.94 5.60 -17.00
CA ILE A 187 5.35 4.27 -17.11
C ILE A 187 6.41 3.29 -17.65
N PRO A 188 6.67 2.16 -16.95
CA PRO A 188 7.65 1.18 -17.39
C PRO A 188 7.18 0.44 -18.66
N GLN A 189 8.15 -0.04 -19.46
CA GLN A 189 7.91 -0.65 -20.79
C GLN A 189 7.03 -1.91 -20.75
N ASN A 190 7.06 -2.65 -19.64
CA ASN A 190 6.32 -3.90 -19.51
C ASN A 190 4.88 -3.71 -19.04
N LEU A 191 4.43 -2.47 -18.78
CA LEU A 191 3.08 -2.21 -18.31
C LEU A 191 2.05 -2.47 -19.41
N LYS A 192 1.14 -3.41 -19.15
CA LYS A 192 0.09 -3.85 -20.08
C LYS A 192 -1.24 -3.15 -19.84
N ILE A 193 -1.54 -2.85 -18.57
CA ILE A 193 -2.86 -2.37 -18.16
C ILE A 193 -2.72 -1.12 -17.30
N ILE A 194 -3.38 -0.04 -17.73
CA ILE A 194 -3.62 1.17 -16.94
C ILE A 194 -5.12 1.27 -16.68
N GLY A 195 -5.51 1.15 -15.42
CA GLY A 195 -6.91 1.18 -15.00
C GLY A 195 -7.55 2.57 -15.15
N LYS A 196 -8.88 2.61 -15.18
CA LYS A 196 -9.66 3.85 -15.18
C LYS A 196 -9.26 4.72 -13.99
N TRP A 197 -9.07 6.03 -14.24
CA TRP A 197 -8.72 7.02 -13.21
C TRP A 197 -7.40 6.77 -12.48
N ALA A 198 -6.49 6.00 -13.02
CA ALA A 198 -5.28 5.56 -12.33
C ALA A 198 -4.51 6.71 -11.67
N PHE A 199 -4.36 7.85 -12.33
CA PHE A 199 -3.68 9.07 -11.83
C PHE A 199 -4.59 10.31 -11.86
N HIS A 200 -5.91 10.12 -11.97
CA HIS A 200 -6.84 11.24 -11.98
C HIS A 200 -6.87 11.97 -10.63
N GLY A 201 -7.04 13.30 -10.63
CA GLY A 201 -6.98 14.11 -9.40
C GLY A 201 -5.58 14.25 -8.79
N CYS A 202 -4.52 13.85 -9.52
CA CYS A 202 -3.13 14.21 -9.21
C CYS A 202 -2.89 15.65 -9.70
N ASP A 203 -3.29 16.64 -8.87
CA ASP A 203 -3.42 18.03 -9.29
C ASP A 203 -2.07 18.70 -9.67
N ARG A 204 -0.95 18.14 -9.22
CA ARG A 204 0.41 18.62 -9.56
C ARG A 204 1.08 17.83 -10.68
N LEU A 205 0.45 16.75 -11.17
CA LEU A 205 1.04 15.91 -12.20
C LEU A 205 1.10 16.68 -13.53
N LYS A 206 2.32 17.06 -13.92
CA LYS A 206 2.59 17.82 -15.15
C LYS A 206 2.71 16.91 -16.35
N VAL A 207 3.46 15.82 -16.19
CA VAL A 207 3.76 14.89 -17.29
C VAL A 207 3.57 13.44 -16.83
N LEU A 208 2.85 12.68 -17.65
CA LEU A 208 2.80 11.22 -17.62
C LEU A 208 3.52 10.70 -18.87
N GLU A 209 4.69 10.08 -18.69
CA GLU A 209 5.50 9.55 -19.78
C GLU A 209 5.18 8.09 -20.07
N ILE A 210 4.80 7.78 -21.33
CA ILE A 210 4.44 6.44 -21.79
C ILE A 210 5.11 6.20 -23.15
N ALA A 211 6.24 5.49 -23.13
CA ALA A 211 7.06 5.26 -24.33
C ALA A 211 6.68 3.99 -25.12
N HIS A 212 5.56 3.35 -24.79
CA HIS A 212 5.05 2.14 -25.45
C HIS A 212 3.52 2.19 -25.54
N ASP A 213 2.91 1.18 -26.14
CA ASP A 213 1.46 1.07 -26.27
C ASP A 213 0.89 0.00 -25.31
N PRO A 214 0.35 0.36 -24.15
CA PRO A 214 -0.30 -0.60 -23.27
C PRO A 214 -1.47 -1.34 -23.95
N GLU A 215 -1.69 -2.61 -23.59
CA GLU A 215 -2.77 -3.42 -24.13
C GLU A 215 -4.17 -2.87 -23.80
N LYS A 216 -4.31 -2.34 -22.57
CA LYS A 216 -5.57 -1.75 -22.07
C LYS A 216 -5.28 -0.41 -21.38
N ILE A 217 -6.03 0.61 -21.78
CA ILE A 217 -6.00 1.94 -21.18
C ILE A 217 -7.41 2.29 -20.75
N GLY A 218 -7.59 2.56 -19.48
CA GLY A 218 -8.87 2.96 -18.91
C GLY A 218 -9.23 4.40 -19.24
N GLU A 219 -10.46 4.79 -18.94
CA GLU A 219 -10.92 6.17 -19.12
C GLU A 219 -10.27 7.11 -18.10
N TRP A 220 -10.01 8.36 -18.51
CA TRP A 220 -9.60 9.45 -17.63
C TRP A 220 -8.40 9.11 -16.75
N ILE A 221 -7.37 8.48 -17.32
CA ILE A 221 -6.18 8.04 -16.55
C ILE A 221 -5.47 9.20 -15.85
N VAL A 222 -5.57 10.44 -16.36
CA VAL A 222 -5.01 11.67 -15.77
C VAL A 222 -6.03 12.83 -15.83
N ASN A 223 -5.69 13.97 -15.23
CA ASN A 223 -6.41 15.22 -15.43
C ASN A 223 -6.14 15.79 -16.84
N ARG A 224 -7.05 16.61 -17.37
CA ARG A 224 -6.87 17.29 -18.67
C ARG A 224 -5.67 18.27 -18.71
N SER A 225 -5.25 18.75 -17.55
CA SER A 225 -4.09 19.63 -17.42
C SER A 225 -2.73 18.90 -17.47
N THR A 226 -2.74 17.58 -17.42
CA THR A 226 -1.53 16.75 -17.48
C THR A 226 -1.17 16.49 -18.93
N HIS A 227 0.10 16.68 -19.28
CA HIS A 227 0.63 16.29 -20.60
C HIS A 227 0.98 14.80 -20.60
N ILE A 228 0.53 14.10 -21.63
CA ILE A 228 0.93 12.71 -21.86
C ILE A 228 2.06 12.73 -22.89
N ARG A 229 3.27 12.31 -22.48
CA ARG A 229 4.40 12.19 -23.39
C ARG A 229 4.39 10.81 -24.02
N CYS A 230 4.25 10.74 -25.35
CA CYS A 230 4.16 9.48 -26.10
C CYS A 230 4.78 9.60 -27.50
N HIS A 231 4.87 8.49 -28.24
CA HIS A 231 5.29 8.51 -29.65
C HIS A 231 4.15 8.98 -30.55
N LYS A 232 4.47 9.91 -31.48
CA LYS A 232 3.52 10.39 -32.49
C LYS A 232 3.00 9.23 -33.35
N GLY A 233 1.68 9.17 -33.54
CA GLY A 233 1.00 8.12 -34.31
C GLY A 233 0.85 6.78 -33.57
N SER A 234 1.31 6.68 -32.31
CA SER A 234 1.12 5.50 -31.48
C SER A 234 -0.36 5.29 -31.10
N ARG A 235 -0.68 4.15 -30.50
CA ARG A 235 -2.00 3.91 -29.93
C ARG A 235 -2.30 4.89 -28.79
N MET A 236 -1.26 5.22 -28.00
CA MET A 236 -1.38 6.19 -26.93
C MET A 236 -1.68 7.61 -27.47
N ASP A 237 -1.07 8.03 -28.56
CA ASP A 237 -1.37 9.30 -29.20
C ASP A 237 -2.85 9.38 -29.66
N ARG A 238 -3.36 8.33 -30.32
CA ARG A 238 -4.80 8.25 -30.69
C ARG A 238 -5.71 8.33 -29.48
N TYR A 239 -5.39 7.59 -28.40
CA TYR A 239 -6.13 7.67 -27.14
C TYR A 239 -6.20 9.12 -26.61
N CYS A 240 -5.09 9.86 -26.66
CA CYS A 240 -5.04 11.27 -26.24
C CYS A 240 -5.95 12.14 -27.08
N GLN A 241 -5.90 11.99 -28.41
CA GLN A 241 -6.73 12.75 -29.36
C GLN A 241 -8.23 12.49 -29.14
N GLU A 242 -8.61 11.21 -29.01
CA GLU A 242 -10.01 10.79 -28.80
C GLU A 242 -10.59 11.29 -27.47
N ASN A 243 -9.75 11.44 -26.44
CA ASN A 243 -10.18 11.82 -25.10
C ASN A 243 -9.86 13.28 -24.74
N GLY A 244 -9.24 14.05 -25.66
CA GLY A 244 -8.94 15.47 -25.48
C GLY A 244 -7.84 15.74 -24.44
N PHE A 245 -6.84 14.85 -24.34
CA PHE A 245 -5.65 15.07 -23.52
C PHE A 245 -4.58 15.84 -24.28
N GLN A 246 -3.77 16.61 -23.55
CA GLN A 246 -2.61 17.30 -24.10
C GLN A 246 -1.48 16.28 -24.33
N THR A 247 -0.81 16.36 -25.49
CA THR A 247 0.29 15.46 -25.83
C THR A 247 1.61 16.20 -26.00
N GLU A 248 2.67 15.57 -25.55
CA GLU A 248 4.05 15.86 -25.93
C GLU A 248 4.61 14.65 -26.67
N TYR A 249 5.53 14.88 -27.61
CA TYR A 249 6.16 13.77 -28.34
C TYR A 249 7.62 13.62 -27.96
N PHE A 250 8.10 12.35 -27.98
CA PHE A 250 9.54 12.04 -27.85
C PHE A 250 10.30 12.53 -29.06
#